data_17c24f9c5661f86a2922e32a374f1e10
#
_entry.id   17c24f9c5661f86a2922e32a374f1e10
#
_cell.length_a   1.000
_cell.length_b   1.000
_cell.length_c   1.000
_cell.angle_alpha   90.00
_cell.angle_beta   90.00
_cell.angle_gamma   90.00
#
_symmetry.space_group_name_H-M   'P 1'
#
loop_
_entity.id
_entity.type
_entity.pdbx_description
1 polymer ?
#
loop_
_entity_poly.entity_id
_entity_poly.type
_entity_poly.pdbx_seq_one_letter_code
_entity_poly.pdbx_strand_id
1 'polypeptide(L)'
;KLGSIVDIAKKYKEDGINPFPENIDVVTGGFPCQDFSIAGKRQGFQSKKTHQGLMAEAGTPSIESRGQLYMWMREVIAITKPKVFIAENVKGLVNLGDVKEIIEDDFRNIGDGYLVVPAKVLHAGEFGVPQSRERVIFIGFRRDSLKKEAIRELSKDRINNIYDPYPKETHYLPNAQPEFFKTEFVSVRKALQGLGEPEDSDDPAHQAYSKAKFMGRHCQGQIEVDLDGLAPTIRAEHHGNIEVSR
;
A
#
# COMPACT_ATOMS: atom_id res chain seq x y z
N LYS A 1 -4.85 -14.84 14.93
CA LYS A 1 -5.23 -16.01 14.09
C LYS A 1 -4.54 -15.88 12.73
N LEU A 2 -3.90 -16.95 12.26
CA LEU A 2 -3.44 -17.08 10.88
C LEU A 2 -4.59 -17.66 10.07
N GLY A 3 -4.96 -17.05 8.96
CA GLY A 3 -6.02 -17.50 8.07
C GLY A 3 -6.37 -16.44 7.02
N SER A 4 -7.15 -16.84 6.02
CA SER A 4 -7.65 -15.91 5.01
C SER A 4 -8.65 -14.94 5.63
N ILE A 5 -8.47 -13.65 5.36
CA ILE A 5 -9.43 -12.62 5.79
C ILE A 5 -10.82 -12.85 5.19
N VAL A 6 -10.87 -13.44 3.99
CA VAL A 6 -12.09 -13.80 3.30
C VAL A 6 -12.88 -14.83 4.13
N ASP A 7 -12.21 -15.90 4.58
CA ASP A 7 -12.84 -16.96 5.36
C ASP A 7 -13.29 -16.45 6.73
N ILE A 8 -12.48 -15.57 7.34
CA ILE A 8 -12.80 -14.96 8.63
C ILE A 8 -14.05 -14.07 8.50
N ALA A 9 -14.14 -13.24 7.48
CA ALA A 9 -15.28 -12.34 7.26
C ALA A 9 -16.56 -13.12 6.86
N LYS A 10 -16.43 -14.18 6.04
CA LYS A 10 -17.55 -15.07 5.71
C LYS A 10 -18.09 -15.75 6.95
N LYS A 11 -17.22 -16.31 7.78
CA LYS A 11 -17.63 -16.99 9.02
C LYS A 11 -18.37 -16.05 9.98
N TYR A 12 -17.93 -14.79 10.10
CA TYR A 12 -18.68 -13.81 10.86
C TYR A 12 -20.11 -13.62 10.34
N LYS A 13 -20.30 -13.57 9.02
CA LYS A 13 -21.63 -13.43 8.40
C LYS A 13 -22.52 -14.66 8.62
N GLU A 14 -21.93 -15.86 8.70
CA GLU A 14 -22.64 -17.13 8.91
C GLU A 14 -22.99 -17.33 10.37
N ASP A 15 -22.03 -17.15 11.28
CA ASP A 15 -22.15 -17.52 12.70
C ASP A 15 -22.53 -16.32 13.58
N GLY A 16 -22.41 -15.08 13.09
CA GLY A 16 -22.63 -13.86 13.88
C GLY A 16 -21.59 -13.61 14.99
N ILE A 17 -20.54 -14.45 15.07
CA ILE A 17 -19.51 -14.36 16.11
C ILE A 17 -18.39 -13.45 15.62
N ASN A 18 -18.21 -12.30 16.26
CA ASN A 18 -17.13 -11.37 15.89
C ASN A 18 -15.75 -11.99 16.16
N PRO A 19 -14.93 -12.24 15.13
CA PRO A 19 -13.60 -12.85 15.26
C PRO A 19 -12.53 -11.81 15.65
N PHE A 20 -12.85 -10.53 15.58
CA PHE A 20 -11.93 -9.42 15.86
C PHE A 20 -12.02 -8.95 17.30
N PRO A 21 -10.97 -8.32 17.84
CA PRO A 21 -11.04 -7.65 19.12
C PRO A 21 -12.15 -6.57 19.17
N GLU A 22 -12.66 -6.29 20.34
CA GLU A 22 -13.56 -5.17 20.56
C GLU A 22 -12.80 -3.83 20.61
N ASN A 23 -13.51 -2.73 20.36
CA ASN A 23 -13.01 -1.35 20.53
C ASN A 23 -11.73 -1.06 19.72
N ILE A 24 -11.70 -1.43 18.46
CA ILE A 24 -10.58 -1.16 17.56
C ILE A 24 -10.58 0.33 17.20
N ASP A 25 -9.48 1.02 17.45
CA ASP A 25 -9.30 2.41 17.07
C ASP A 25 -8.86 2.56 15.62
N VAL A 26 -7.93 1.72 15.15
CA VAL A 26 -7.33 1.82 13.82
C VAL A 26 -7.32 0.46 13.13
N VAL A 27 -7.73 0.44 11.87
CA VAL A 27 -7.54 -0.70 10.95
C VAL A 27 -6.61 -0.26 9.83
N THR A 28 -5.54 -1.01 9.60
CA THR A 28 -4.66 -0.83 8.45
C THR A 28 -4.68 -2.06 7.56
N GLY A 29 -4.58 -1.89 6.25
CA GLY A 29 -4.53 -3.02 5.32
C GLY A 29 -4.06 -2.64 3.93
N GLY A 30 -3.29 -3.55 3.31
CA GLY A 30 -2.97 -3.52 1.89
C GLY A 30 -3.75 -4.63 1.19
N PHE A 31 -4.77 -4.29 0.43
CA PHE A 31 -5.51 -5.29 -0.33
C PHE A 31 -4.73 -5.71 -1.59
N PRO A 32 -4.88 -6.96 -2.07
CA PRO A 32 -4.13 -7.45 -3.23
C PRO A 32 -4.28 -6.59 -4.46
N CYS A 33 -3.15 -6.30 -5.12
CA CYS A 33 -3.02 -5.36 -6.22
C CYS A 33 -2.70 -6.01 -7.57
N GLN A 34 -2.75 -7.35 -7.66
CA GLN A 34 -2.19 -8.08 -8.82
C GLN A 34 -2.79 -7.66 -10.16
N ASP A 35 -4.05 -7.24 -10.20
CA ASP A 35 -4.71 -6.78 -11.42
C ASP A 35 -4.63 -5.25 -11.62
N PHE A 36 -4.12 -4.51 -10.62
CA PHE A 36 -3.91 -3.06 -10.70
C PHE A 36 -2.44 -2.68 -10.91
N SER A 37 -1.49 -3.61 -10.78
CA SER A 37 -0.07 -3.32 -10.94
C SER A 37 0.38 -3.30 -12.39
N ILE A 38 1.48 -2.57 -12.67
CA ILE A 38 2.13 -2.56 -13.99
C ILE A 38 2.64 -3.97 -14.37
N ALA A 39 3.02 -4.77 -13.37
CA ALA A 39 3.48 -6.15 -13.56
C ALA A 39 2.32 -7.14 -13.76
N GLY A 40 1.09 -6.77 -13.40
CA GLY A 40 -0.11 -7.56 -13.62
C GLY A 40 -0.74 -7.30 -15.00
N LYS A 41 -1.82 -8.03 -15.31
CA LYS A 41 -2.55 -7.89 -16.57
C LYS A 41 -3.45 -6.63 -16.65
N ARG A 42 -3.41 -5.74 -15.65
CA ARG A 42 -4.21 -4.52 -15.54
C ARG A 42 -5.71 -4.73 -15.79
N GLN A 43 -6.26 -5.83 -15.30
CA GLN A 43 -7.67 -6.18 -15.53
C GLN A 43 -8.62 -5.44 -14.57
N GLY A 44 -8.10 -4.83 -13.49
CA GLY A 44 -8.89 -4.09 -12.52
C GLY A 44 -10.07 -4.91 -12.00
N PHE A 45 -11.26 -4.34 -12.01
CA PHE A 45 -12.50 -5.02 -11.59
C PHE A 45 -12.95 -6.17 -12.52
N GLN A 46 -12.37 -6.29 -13.71
CA GLN A 46 -12.72 -7.33 -14.69
C GLN A 46 -11.85 -8.60 -14.52
N SER A 47 -11.12 -8.73 -13.43
CA SER A 47 -10.31 -9.92 -13.17
C SER A 47 -11.17 -11.18 -13.11
N LYS A 48 -10.79 -12.19 -13.93
CA LYS A 48 -11.43 -13.51 -13.96
C LYS A 48 -10.81 -14.51 -13.00
N LYS A 49 -9.88 -14.08 -12.13
CA LYS A 49 -9.21 -14.97 -11.17
C LYS A 49 -9.72 -14.74 -9.76
N THR A 50 -9.92 -15.82 -9.03
CA THR A 50 -10.21 -15.78 -7.59
C THR A 50 -8.99 -15.31 -6.79
N HIS A 51 -9.17 -14.98 -5.50
CA HIS A 51 -8.08 -14.65 -4.57
C HIS A 51 -7.03 -15.77 -4.45
N GLN A 52 -7.39 -17.04 -4.70
CA GLN A 52 -6.49 -18.19 -4.72
C GLN A 52 -5.77 -18.41 -6.06
N GLY A 53 -6.02 -17.54 -7.05
CA GLY A 53 -5.39 -17.64 -8.37
C GLY A 53 -6.08 -18.56 -9.37
N LEU A 54 -7.18 -19.20 -8.99
CA LEU A 54 -7.98 -20.04 -9.86
C LEU A 54 -8.81 -19.18 -10.82
N MET A 55 -9.16 -19.72 -11.99
CA MET A 55 -10.09 -19.05 -12.92
C MET A 55 -11.48 -19.00 -12.26
N ALA A 56 -12.09 -17.81 -12.21
CA ALA A 56 -13.48 -17.70 -11.85
C ALA A 56 -14.34 -18.32 -12.96
N GLU A 57 -15.47 -18.92 -12.60
CA GLU A 57 -16.43 -19.43 -13.58
C GLU A 57 -16.87 -18.30 -14.52
N ALA A 58 -17.14 -18.65 -15.79
CA ALA A 58 -17.52 -17.70 -16.81
C ALA A 58 -18.79 -16.95 -16.41
N GLY A 59 -18.64 -15.69 -16.02
CA GLY A 59 -19.75 -14.86 -15.54
C GLY A 59 -19.27 -13.51 -15.06
N THR A 60 -20.12 -12.77 -14.43
CA THR A 60 -19.87 -11.46 -13.82
C THR A 60 -18.73 -11.53 -12.80
N PRO A 61 -17.85 -10.51 -12.68
CA PRO A 61 -16.87 -10.42 -11.62
C PRO A 61 -17.53 -10.62 -10.25
N SER A 62 -17.04 -11.58 -9.48
CA SER A 62 -17.55 -11.83 -8.12
C SER A 62 -16.75 -11.06 -7.09
N ILE A 63 -17.30 -10.88 -5.89
CA ILE A 63 -16.59 -10.29 -4.74
C ILE A 63 -15.29 -11.06 -4.39
N GLU A 64 -15.13 -12.27 -4.92
CA GLU A 64 -13.94 -13.10 -4.75
C GLU A 64 -12.89 -12.86 -5.84
N SER A 65 -13.22 -12.12 -6.90
CA SER A 65 -12.24 -11.76 -7.93
C SER A 65 -11.14 -10.86 -7.35
N ARG A 66 -9.93 -10.98 -7.89
CA ARG A 66 -8.78 -10.20 -7.40
C ARG A 66 -9.01 -8.68 -7.48
N GLY A 67 -9.72 -8.22 -8.49
CA GLY A 67 -10.05 -6.82 -8.66
C GLY A 67 -11.03 -6.28 -7.60
N GLN A 68 -11.73 -7.16 -6.89
CA GLN A 68 -12.71 -6.79 -5.86
C GLN A 68 -12.23 -7.14 -4.44
N LEU A 69 -10.98 -7.54 -4.24
CA LEU A 69 -10.47 -7.94 -2.92
C LEU A 69 -10.43 -6.78 -1.90
N TYR A 70 -10.48 -5.52 -2.34
CA TYR A 70 -10.67 -4.38 -1.44
C TYR A 70 -12.01 -4.46 -0.67
N MET A 71 -13.01 -5.14 -1.22
CA MET A 71 -14.31 -5.36 -0.58
C MET A 71 -14.17 -6.12 0.74
N TRP A 72 -13.17 -7.00 0.86
CA TRP A 72 -12.92 -7.68 2.13
C TRP A 72 -12.35 -6.75 3.20
N MET A 73 -11.55 -5.77 2.82
CA MET A 73 -11.15 -4.70 3.74
C MET A 73 -12.36 -3.86 4.16
N ARG A 74 -13.24 -3.54 3.22
CA ARG A 74 -14.53 -2.87 3.50
C ARG A 74 -15.36 -3.66 4.52
N GLU A 75 -15.47 -5.00 4.36
CA GLU A 75 -16.16 -5.87 5.31
C GLU A 75 -15.53 -5.84 6.69
N VAL A 76 -14.20 -5.92 6.79
CA VAL A 76 -13.50 -5.82 8.07
C VAL A 76 -13.79 -4.49 8.75
N ILE A 77 -13.75 -3.38 8.02
CA ILE A 77 -14.09 -2.06 8.54
C ILE A 77 -15.54 -2.02 9.01
N ALA A 78 -16.47 -2.62 8.26
CA ALA A 78 -17.89 -2.68 8.64
C ALA A 78 -18.14 -3.48 9.93
N ILE A 79 -17.39 -4.57 10.13
CA ILE A 79 -17.49 -5.42 11.33
C ILE A 79 -16.85 -4.73 12.53
N THR A 80 -15.64 -4.19 12.36
CA THR A 80 -14.83 -3.67 13.48
C THR A 80 -15.16 -2.23 13.85
N LYS A 81 -15.73 -1.48 12.93
CA LYS A 81 -16.11 -0.05 13.06
C LYS A 81 -15.00 0.81 13.69
N PRO A 82 -13.77 0.78 13.14
CA PRO A 82 -12.64 1.51 13.71
C PRO A 82 -12.90 3.03 13.65
N LYS A 83 -12.25 3.81 14.51
CA LYS A 83 -12.29 5.28 14.42
C LYS A 83 -11.61 5.77 13.15
N VAL A 84 -10.51 5.09 12.73
CA VAL A 84 -9.73 5.41 11.55
C VAL A 84 -9.40 4.14 10.79
N PHE A 85 -9.43 4.19 9.46
CA PHE A 85 -8.79 3.17 8.66
C PHE A 85 -7.75 3.78 7.70
N ILE A 86 -6.73 3.00 7.37
CA ILE A 86 -5.71 3.33 6.39
C ILE A 86 -5.59 2.15 5.43
N ALA A 87 -5.89 2.38 4.15
CA ALA A 87 -5.77 1.39 3.10
C ALA A 87 -4.64 1.76 2.13
N GLU A 88 -3.80 0.78 1.76
CA GLU A 88 -2.66 0.99 0.87
C GLU A 88 -2.83 0.18 -0.41
N ASN A 89 -2.39 0.76 -1.53
CA ASN A 89 -2.25 0.02 -2.77
C ASN A 89 -1.17 0.63 -3.69
N VAL A 90 -0.91 -0.03 -4.81
CA VAL A 90 0.05 0.46 -5.81
C VAL A 90 -0.49 1.71 -6.53
N LYS A 91 0.41 2.62 -6.93
CA LYS A 91 0.07 3.79 -7.76
C LYS A 91 -0.73 3.43 -9.02
N GLY A 92 -0.47 2.26 -9.61
CA GLY A 92 -1.17 1.81 -10.81
C GLY A 92 -2.69 1.80 -10.70
N LEU A 93 -3.24 1.72 -9.47
CA LEU A 93 -4.68 1.77 -9.22
C LEU A 93 -5.29 3.12 -9.63
N VAL A 94 -4.63 4.24 -9.39
CA VAL A 94 -5.16 5.58 -9.74
C VAL A 94 -5.13 5.89 -11.23
N ASN A 95 -4.48 5.04 -12.04
CA ASN A 95 -4.39 5.17 -13.48
C ASN A 95 -5.43 4.32 -14.24
N LEU A 96 -6.36 3.68 -13.53
CA LEU A 96 -7.36 2.76 -14.09
C LEU A 96 -8.75 3.38 -14.05
N GLY A 97 -9.02 4.34 -14.94
CA GLY A 97 -10.35 4.96 -15.03
C GLY A 97 -10.87 5.42 -13.67
N ASP A 98 -12.11 5.14 -13.33
CA ASP A 98 -12.78 5.58 -12.10
C ASP A 98 -12.56 4.67 -10.88
N VAL A 99 -11.56 3.77 -10.92
CA VAL A 99 -11.34 2.77 -9.86
C VAL A 99 -11.08 3.41 -8.50
N LYS A 100 -10.29 4.48 -8.47
CA LYS A 100 -9.99 5.20 -7.23
C LYS A 100 -11.26 5.79 -6.62
N GLU A 101 -12.06 6.45 -7.43
CA GLU A 101 -13.32 7.10 -7.05
C GLU A 101 -14.34 6.07 -6.54
N ILE A 102 -14.46 4.93 -7.21
CA ILE A 102 -15.33 3.82 -6.81
C ILE A 102 -14.92 3.29 -5.43
N ILE A 103 -13.63 3.07 -5.20
CA ILE A 103 -13.13 2.59 -3.91
C ILE A 103 -13.37 3.62 -2.81
N GLU A 104 -13.12 4.91 -3.07
CA GLU A 104 -13.42 5.98 -2.12
C GLU A 104 -14.90 6.02 -1.76
N ASP A 105 -15.79 5.89 -2.74
CA ASP A 105 -17.25 5.90 -2.53
C ASP A 105 -17.70 4.69 -1.74
N ASP A 106 -17.19 3.50 -2.05
CA ASP A 106 -17.48 2.29 -1.30
C ASP A 106 -17.05 2.40 0.16
N PHE A 107 -15.89 3.01 0.43
CA PHE A 107 -15.45 3.26 1.79
C PHE A 107 -16.27 4.34 2.50
N ARG A 108 -16.74 5.38 1.80
CA ARG A 108 -17.65 6.40 2.37
C ARG A 108 -18.98 5.81 2.83
N ASN A 109 -19.45 4.78 2.13
CA ASN A 109 -20.76 4.16 2.35
C ASN A 109 -20.72 2.95 3.33
N ILE A 110 -19.66 2.79 4.12
CA ILE A 110 -19.59 1.73 5.13
C ILE A 110 -20.43 2.12 6.37
N GLY A 111 -21.43 1.31 6.73
CA GLY A 111 -22.25 1.50 7.92
C GLY A 111 -22.91 2.89 7.97
N ASP A 112 -22.73 3.61 9.08
CA ASP A 112 -23.25 4.96 9.26
C ASP A 112 -22.42 6.04 8.55
N GLY A 113 -21.45 5.62 7.76
CA GLY A 113 -20.62 6.45 6.91
C GLY A 113 -19.28 6.83 7.51
N TYR A 114 -18.28 6.81 6.65
CA TYR A 114 -16.93 7.34 6.91
C TYR A 114 -16.72 8.64 6.16
N LEU A 115 -15.96 9.55 6.76
CA LEU A 115 -15.39 10.68 6.06
C LEU A 115 -14.07 10.18 5.44
N VAL A 116 -14.06 9.96 4.13
CA VAL A 116 -12.87 9.54 3.38
C VAL A 116 -12.27 10.77 2.71
N VAL A 117 -11.06 11.12 3.09
CA VAL A 117 -10.33 12.22 2.46
C VAL A 117 -9.83 11.80 1.06
N PRO A 118 -9.60 12.74 0.12
CA PRO A 118 -9.07 12.39 -1.19
C PRO A 118 -7.78 11.58 -1.09
N ALA A 119 -7.74 10.41 -1.71
CA ALA A 119 -6.57 9.54 -1.67
C ALA A 119 -5.36 10.19 -2.35
N LYS A 120 -4.19 10.05 -1.72
CA LYS A 120 -2.92 10.59 -2.23
C LYS A 120 -1.96 9.49 -2.60
N VAL A 121 -1.20 9.70 -3.67
CA VAL A 121 -0.02 8.90 -4.00
C VAL A 121 1.17 9.50 -3.24
N LEU A 122 1.82 8.71 -2.41
CA LEU A 122 3.02 9.09 -1.67
C LEU A 122 4.23 8.38 -2.27
N HIS A 123 5.34 9.09 -2.40
CA HIS A 123 6.61 8.56 -2.86
C HIS A 123 7.56 8.41 -1.67
N ALA A 124 8.01 7.18 -1.38
CA ALA A 124 8.82 6.87 -0.20
C ALA A 124 10.10 7.73 -0.09
N GLY A 125 10.73 8.05 -1.21
CA GLY A 125 11.91 8.93 -1.25
C GLY A 125 11.67 10.34 -0.70
N GLU A 126 10.44 10.85 -0.78
CA GLU A 126 10.06 12.17 -0.23
C GLU A 126 10.00 12.18 1.30
N PHE A 127 10.06 11.00 1.92
CA PHE A 127 10.05 10.80 3.37
C PHE A 127 11.38 10.22 3.90
N GLY A 128 12.46 10.32 3.10
CA GLY A 128 13.80 9.88 3.50
C GLY A 128 14.05 8.37 3.43
N VAL A 129 13.16 7.63 2.77
CA VAL A 129 13.39 6.20 2.49
C VAL A 129 14.23 6.08 1.22
N PRO A 130 15.35 5.33 1.22
CA PRO A 130 16.25 5.21 0.06
C PRO A 130 15.68 4.28 -1.03
N GLN A 131 14.39 4.45 -1.36
CA GLN A 131 13.68 3.60 -2.31
C GLN A 131 12.69 4.39 -3.16
N SER A 132 12.72 4.15 -4.46
CA SER A 132 11.69 4.63 -5.39
C SER A 132 10.47 3.72 -5.29
N ARG A 133 9.54 4.10 -4.38
CA ARG A 133 8.31 3.36 -4.12
C ARG A 133 7.14 4.31 -4.01
N GLU A 134 6.19 4.19 -4.90
CA GLU A 134 4.97 4.99 -4.89
C GLU A 134 3.76 4.12 -4.48
N ARG A 135 2.95 4.65 -3.56
CA ARG A 135 1.75 3.99 -3.06
C ARG A 135 0.60 4.97 -2.94
N VAL A 136 -0.58 4.53 -3.36
CA VAL A 136 -1.82 5.25 -3.07
C VAL A 136 -2.28 4.89 -1.66
N ILE A 137 -2.60 5.92 -0.89
CA ILE A 137 -3.08 5.77 0.49
C ILE A 137 -4.48 6.34 0.58
N PHE A 138 -5.40 5.55 1.10
CA PHE A 138 -6.77 5.94 1.44
C PHE A 138 -6.87 6.08 2.95
N ILE A 139 -7.43 7.17 3.43
CA ILE A 139 -7.66 7.41 4.86
C ILE A 139 -9.12 7.75 5.07
N GLY A 140 -9.77 7.04 5.98
CA GLY A 140 -11.15 7.30 6.35
C GLY A 140 -11.32 7.39 7.87
N PHE A 141 -12.17 8.29 8.28
CA PHE A 141 -12.50 8.57 9.67
C PHE A 141 -13.97 8.28 9.92
N ARG A 142 -14.30 7.53 10.98
CA ARG A 142 -15.67 7.35 11.40
C ARG A 142 -16.23 8.68 11.90
N ARG A 143 -17.36 9.11 11.32
CA ARG A 143 -17.88 10.47 11.50
C ARG A 143 -18.16 10.83 12.96
N ASP A 144 -18.69 9.89 13.75
CA ASP A 144 -18.99 10.09 15.17
C ASP A 144 -17.76 10.26 16.06
N SER A 145 -16.58 9.86 15.56
CA SER A 145 -15.29 9.99 16.26
C SER A 145 -14.63 11.36 16.05
N LEU A 146 -15.17 12.18 15.16
CA LEU A 146 -14.62 13.47 14.81
C LEU A 146 -15.36 14.63 15.50
N LYS A 147 -14.61 15.67 15.87
CA LYS A 147 -15.19 16.95 16.24
C LYS A 147 -15.83 17.62 15.01
N LYS A 148 -16.91 18.38 15.21
CA LYS A 148 -17.63 19.07 14.12
C LYS A 148 -16.72 19.95 13.26
N GLU A 149 -15.75 20.60 13.88
CA GLU A 149 -14.77 21.43 13.16
C GLU A 149 -13.89 20.58 12.23
N ALA A 150 -13.38 19.43 12.71
CA ALA A 150 -12.59 18.52 11.88
C ALA A 150 -13.40 17.98 10.70
N ILE A 151 -14.68 17.62 10.92
CA ILE A 151 -15.56 17.20 9.82
C ILE A 151 -15.65 18.30 8.75
N ARG A 152 -15.90 19.56 9.19
CA ARG A 152 -16.00 20.70 8.27
C ARG A 152 -14.71 20.92 7.47
N GLU A 153 -13.55 20.85 8.14
CA GLU A 153 -12.26 21.09 7.47
C GLU A 153 -11.86 19.96 6.53
N LEU A 154 -12.05 18.70 6.94
CA LEU A 154 -11.74 17.51 6.14
C LEU A 154 -12.72 17.30 4.96
N SER A 155 -13.89 17.93 4.98
CA SER A 155 -14.87 17.87 3.89
C SER A 155 -14.66 18.92 2.79
N LYS A 156 -13.66 19.77 2.90
CA LYS A 156 -13.32 20.77 1.89
C LYS A 156 -12.52 20.13 0.74
N ASP A 157 -12.68 20.66 -0.47
CA ASP A 157 -11.86 20.25 -1.63
C ASP A 157 -10.37 20.48 -1.38
N ARG A 158 -10.04 21.52 -0.64
CA ARG A 158 -8.69 21.83 -0.19
C ARG A 158 -8.61 21.80 1.33
N ILE A 159 -8.04 20.74 1.85
CA ILE A 159 -7.87 20.54 3.29
C ILE A 159 -6.75 21.46 3.79
N ASN A 160 -7.00 22.16 4.92
CA ASN A 160 -5.98 22.96 5.58
C ASN A 160 -4.86 22.05 6.12
N ASN A 161 -3.61 22.50 6.00
CA ASN A 161 -2.42 21.76 6.45
C ASN A 161 -2.45 21.28 7.90
N ILE A 162 -3.21 21.93 8.79
CA ILE A 162 -3.38 21.51 10.20
C ILE A 162 -4.25 20.26 10.30
N TYR A 163 -5.20 20.10 9.37
CA TYR A 163 -6.15 18.98 9.34
C TYR A 163 -5.77 17.91 8.31
N ASP A 164 -4.77 18.16 7.44
CA ASP A 164 -4.33 17.17 6.45
C ASP A 164 -3.75 15.94 7.17
N PRO A 165 -4.37 14.76 7.05
CA PRO A 165 -3.92 13.56 7.74
C PRO A 165 -2.67 12.93 7.11
N TYR A 166 -2.27 13.39 5.93
CA TYR A 166 -1.08 12.89 5.26
C TYR A 166 0.19 13.51 5.84
N PRO A 167 1.28 12.73 5.93
CA PRO A 167 2.57 13.26 6.35
C PRO A 167 3.06 14.33 5.36
N LYS A 168 3.82 15.29 5.86
CA LYS A 168 4.49 16.28 5.02
C LYS A 168 5.78 15.70 4.48
N GLU A 169 6.04 15.96 3.21
CA GLU A 169 7.29 15.60 2.57
C GLU A 169 8.46 16.34 3.23
N THR A 170 9.52 15.62 3.52
CA THR A 170 10.72 16.12 4.21
C THR A 170 11.96 16.14 3.32
N HIS A 171 11.89 15.47 2.18
CA HIS A 171 13.00 15.33 1.22
C HIS A 171 12.53 15.67 -0.20
N TYR A 172 13.44 16.17 -1.02
CA TYR A 172 13.23 16.28 -2.46
C TYR A 172 13.86 15.10 -3.19
N LEU A 173 13.25 14.70 -4.30
CA LEU A 173 13.67 13.53 -5.09
C LEU A 173 14.90 13.83 -5.94
N PRO A 174 15.63 12.80 -6.44
CA PRO A 174 16.69 12.97 -7.41
C PRO A 174 16.20 13.82 -8.61
N ASN A 175 17.03 14.72 -9.08
CA ASN A 175 16.74 15.64 -10.20
C ASN A 175 15.60 16.66 -9.97
N ALA A 176 15.01 16.70 -8.77
CA ALA A 176 14.11 17.80 -8.40
C ALA A 176 14.90 19.06 -8.04
N GLN A 177 14.26 20.22 -8.18
CA GLN A 177 14.85 21.47 -7.69
C GLN A 177 14.91 21.43 -6.16
N PRO A 178 16.04 21.88 -5.55
CA PRO A 178 16.14 21.98 -4.10
C PRO A 178 15.05 22.91 -3.54
N GLU A 179 14.36 22.45 -2.52
CA GLU A 179 13.33 23.19 -1.81
C GLU A 179 13.86 23.65 -0.44
N PHE A 180 13.62 24.90 -0.07
CA PHE A 180 14.22 25.53 1.12
C PHE A 180 13.94 24.78 2.43
N PHE A 181 12.78 24.11 2.54
CA PHE A 181 12.37 23.39 3.75
C PHE A 181 12.51 21.86 3.64
N LYS A 182 13.10 21.35 2.56
CA LYS A 182 13.31 19.93 2.36
C LYS A 182 14.82 19.62 2.30
N THR A 183 15.20 18.45 2.77
CA THR A 183 16.55 17.93 2.61
C THR A 183 16.66 17.10 1.33
N GLU A 184 17.87 16.85 0.90
CA GLU A 184 18.13 15.95 -0.22
C GLU A 184 17.69 14.51 0.13
N PHE A 185 17.22 13.76 -0.87
CA PHE A 185 16.85 12.35 -0.70
C PHE A 185 18.00 11.53 -0.08
N VAL A 186 17.65 10.44 0.59
CA VAL A 186 18.63 9.50 1.13
C VAL A 186 19.01 8.52 0.03
N SER A 187 20.27 8.56 -0.43
CA SER A 187 20.76 7.61 -1.43
C SER A 187 20.99 6.21 -0.83
N VAL A 188 21.04 5.18 -1.69
CA VAL A 188 21.38 3.82 -1.27
C VAL A 188 22.75 3.80 -0.58
N ARG A 189 23.76 4.50 -1.12
CA ARG A 189 25.09 4.62 -0.53
C ARG A 189 25.05 5.15 0.90
N LYS A 190 24.28 6.22 1.12
CA LYS A 190 24.12 6.82 2.46
C LYS A 190 23.43 5.86 3.43
N ALA A 191 22.40 5.11 2.95
CA ALA A 191 21.70 4.15 3.78
C ALA A 191 22.53 2.93 4.16
N LEU A 192 23.48 2.52 3.30
CA LEU A 192 24.38 1.39 3.54
C LEU A 192 25.71 1.81 4.18
N GLN A 193 25.88 3.10 4.46
CA GLN A 193 27.13 3.61 5.06
C GLN A 193 27.39 2.95 6.42
N GLY A 194 28.58 2.39 6.57
CA GLY A 194 29.00 1.72 7.81
C GLY A 194 28.57 0.25 7.93
N LEU A 195 27.80 -0.27 6.96
CA LEU A 195 27.60 -1.71 6.85
C LEU A 195 28.78 -2.35 6.13
N GLY A 196 29.36 -3.39 6.75
CA GLY A 196 30.37 -4.27 6.13
C GLY A 196 29.74 -5.24 5.10
N GLU A 197 30.54 -6.17 4.61
CA GLU A 197 29.99 -7.26 3.79
C GLU A 197 29.14 -8.20 4.66
N PRO A 198 28.04 -8.76 4.16
CA PRO A 198 27.19 -9.66 4.92
C PRO A 198 27.93 -10.88 5.49
N GLU A 199 28.95 -11.37 4.77
CA GLU A 199 29.78 -12.50 5.17
C GLU A 199 30.61 -12.22 6.41
N ASP A 200 31.01 -10.97 6.59
CA ASP A 200 31.88 -10.51 7.70
C ASP A 200 31.07 -9.95 8.88
N SER A 201 29.75 -9.99 8.80
CA SER A 201 28.87 -9.44 9.84
C SER A 201 28.62 -10.43 10.97
N ASP A 202 28.65 -9.95 12.20
CA ASP A 202 28.22 -10.72 13.38
C ASP A 202 26.68 -10.76 13.56
N ASP A 203 25.92 -9.95 12.78
CA ASP A 203 24.47 -9.92 12.83
C ASP A 203 23.87 -11.04 11.96
N PRO A 204 23.16 -12.04 12.56
CA PRO A 204 22.51 -13.11 11.80
C PRO A 204 21.51 -12.63 10.77
N ALA A 205 20.85 -11.50 11.01
CA ALA A 205 19.90 -10.92 10.04
C ALA A 205 20.64 -10.37 8.82
N HIS A 206 21.83 -9.79 9.00
CA HIS A 206 22.68 -9.33 7.92
C HIS A 206 23.30 -10.49 7.12
N GLN A 207 23.67 -11.59 7.80
CA GLN A 207 24.18 -12.80 7.16
C GLN A 207 23.10 -13.53 6.32
N ALA A 208 21.82 -13.32 6.62
CA ALA A 208 20.70 -13.93 5.92
C ALA A 208 20.35 -13.20 4.61
N TYR A 209 21.32 -12.97 3.75
CA TYR A 209 21.13 -12.30 2.45
C TYR A 209 20.94 -13.30 1.30
N SER A 210 20.38 -12.82 0.20
CA SER A 210 20.23 -13.62 -1.02
C SER A 210 21.58 -13.79 -1.72
N LYS A 211 21.96 -15.05 -1.97
CA LYS A 211 23.15 -15.40 -2.77
C LYS A 211 22.82 -15.56 -4.27
N ALA A 212 21.65 -15.12 -4.70
CA ALA A 212 21.28 -15.12 -6.11
C ALA A 212 22.21 -14.19 -6.89
N LYS A 213 22.72 -14.68 -8.01
CA LYS A 213 23.60 -13.88 -8.88
C LYS A 213 22.78 -13.22 -9.99
N PHE A 214 23.16 -12.01 -10.36
CA PHE A 214 22.61 -11.35 -11.52
C PHE A 214 22.91 -12.17 -12.79
N MET A 215 21.87 -12.67 -13.44
CA MET A 215 21.95 -13.51 -14.63
C MET A 215 21.62 -12.75 -15.94
N GLY A 216 21.64 -11.41 -15.89
CA GLY A 216 21.25 -10.55 -17.01
C GLY A 216 19.80 -10.05 -16.91
N ARG A 217 19.38 -9.25 -17.88
CA ARG A 217 18.06 -8.58 -17.89
C ARG A 217 16.92 -9.50 -18.35
N HIS A 218 16.83 -10.71 -17.81
CA HIS A 218 15.82 -11.68 -18.21
C HIS A 218 14.44 -11.45 -17.59
N CYS A 219 14.38 -10.73 -16.47
CA CYS A 219 13.14 -10.45 -15.77
C CYS A 219 12.93 -8.94 -15.58
N GLN A 220 11.68 -8.53 -15.52
CA GLN A 220 11.33 -7.15 -15.22
C GLN A 220 11.85 -6.77 -13.84
N GLY A 221 12.74 -5.79 -13.74
CA GLY A 221 13.29 -5.28 -12.49
C GLY A 221 14.68 -5.79 -12.13
N GLN A 222 15.31 -6.60 -12.96
CA GLN A 222 16.75 -6.90 -12.83
C GLN A 222 17.57 -5.72 -13.34
N ILE A 223 17.95 -4.84 -12.44
CA ILE A 223 18.81 -3.68 -12.70
C ILE A 223 19.87 -3.63 -11.61
N GLU A 224 21.07 -3.27 -12.04
CA GLU A 224 22.11 -2.83 -11.10
C GLU A 224 21.61 -1.57 -10.36
N VAL A 225 21.75 -1.57 -9.05
CA VAL A 225 21.26 -0.46 -8.23
C VAL A 225 22.26 0.69 -8.30
N ASP A 226 21.78 1.86 -8.72
CA ASP A 226 22.56 3.09 -8.58
C ASP A 226 22.71 3.45 -7.09
N LEU A 227 23.94 3.35 -6.58
CA LEU A 227 24.24 3.64 -5.18
C LEU A 227 24.02 5.12 -4.83
N ASP A 228 24.15 6.03 -5.77
CA ASP A 228 23.95 7.46 -5.57
C ASP A 228 22.50 7.91 -5.81
N GLY A 229 21.64 6.97 -6.23
CA GLY A 229 20.21 7.15 -6.43
C GLY A 229 19.34 6.51 -5.35
N LEU A 230 18.06 6.34 -5.69
CA LEU A 230 17.09 5.58 -4.91
C LEU A 230 17.05 4.13 -5.41
N ALA A 231 17.03 3.17 -4.49
CA ALA A 231 16.81 1.77 -4.84
C ALA A 231 15.45 1.56 -5.52
N PRO A 232 15.32 0.60 -6.44
CA PRO A 232 14.03 0.21 -6.98
C PRO A 232 13.14 -0.42 -5.90
N THR A 233 11.83 -0.49 -6.17
CA THR A 233 10.87 -1.15 -5.25
C THR A 233 11.24 -2.61 -5.05
N ILE A 234 11.53 -3.02 -3.82
CA ILE A 234 11.73 -4.43 -3.43
C ILE A 234 10.40 -5.15 -3.56
N ARG A 235 10.40 -6.28 -4.25
CA ARG A 235 9.23 -7.13 -4.50
C ARG A 235 9.38 -8.45 -3.78
N ALA A 236 8.26 -9.07 -3.39
CA ALA A 236 8.22 -10.43 -2.87
C ALA A 236 8.32 -11.44 -4.03
N GLU A 237 9.46 -11.52 -4.69
CA GLU A 237 9.72 -12.46 -5.78
C GLU A 237 10.81 -13.46 -5.41
N HIS A 238 10.68 -14.69 -5.93
CA HIS A 238 11.54 -15.82 -5.61
C HIS A 238 13.00 -15.71 -6.11
N HIS A 239 13.32 -14.73 -6.93
CA HIS A 239 14.56 -14.74 -7.70
C HIS A 239 15.41 -13.48 -7.54
N GLY A 240 15.40 -12.86 -6.36
CA GLY A 240 16.35 -11.80 -6.00
C GLY A 240 16.68 -10.85 -7.16
N ASN A 241 15.68 -10.10 -7.65
CA ASN A 241 15.82 -9.33 -8.88
C ASN A 241 16.50 -7.97 -8.70
N ILE A 242 17.12 -7.74 -7.55
CA ILE A 242 17.78 -6.48 -7.23
C ILE A 242 19.13 -6.82 -6.65
N GLU A 243 20.18 -6.49 -7.39
CA GLU A 243 21.56 -6.57 -6.90
C GLU A 243 22.10 -5.17 -6.65
N VAL A 244 22.80 -5.03 -5.56
CA VAL A 244 23.70 -3.91 -5.33
C VAL A 244 25.07 -4.43 -5.70
N SER A 245 25.59 -4.08 -6.87
CA SER A 245 27.01 -4.28 -7.16
C SER A 245 27.81 -3.19 -6.45
N ARG A 246 28.80 -3.59 -5.72
CA ARG A 246 29.79 -2.70 -5.07
C ARG A 246 31.02 -2.55 -5.91
#